data_b660c59016085bd29873e39f6cc09261
#
_entry.id   b660c59016085bd29873e39f6cc09261
#
_cell.length_a   1.000
_cell.length_b   1.000
_cell.length_c   1.000
_cell.angle_alpha   90.00
_cell.angle_beta   90.00
_cell.angle_gamma   90.00
#
_symmetry.space_group_name_H-M   'P 1'
#
loop_
_entity.id
_entity.type
_entity.pdbx_description
1 polymer ?
#
loop_
_entity_poly.entity_id
_entity_poly.type
_entity_poly.pdbx_seq_one_letter_code
_entity_poly.pdbx_strand_id
1 'polypeptide(L)'
;PGINDPGGFLIQEILNEIPDLKIVPIPGPNAAIVALSISGFPADKFVFLGFPPHKKGRQTFFKRIGEIEETVVFYESKHRILKALEELRIISEIGNRPIVVARELTKQFETIYRGTVTEVLEELNKTKVLGEFIVVVKAK
;
A
#
# COMPACT_ATOMS: atom_id res chain seq x y z
N PRO A 1 -7.64 -4.73 -12.35
CA PRO A 1 -8.20 -6.07 -12.38
C PRO A 1 -7.10 -7.13 -12.26
N GLY A 2 -7.34 -8.19 -11.47
CA GLY A 2 -6.41 -9.29 -11.28
C GLY A 2 -5.28 -9.09 -10.27
N ILE A 3 -5.00 -7.87 -9.82
CA ILE A 3 -3.99 -7.58 -8.79
C ILE A 3 -4.70 -7.09 -7.54
N ASN A 4 -4.61 -7.86 -6.46
CA ASN A 4 -5.32 -7.62 -5.20
C ASN A 4 -6.85 -7.50 -5.39
N ASP A 5 -7.39 -8.30 -6.29
CA ASP A 5 -8.73 -8.29 -6.84
C ASP A 5 -9.12 -9.74 -7.19
N PRO A 6 -10.39 -10.15 -7.06
CA PRO A 6 -10.83 -11.52 -7.35
C PRO A 6 -10.66 -11.96 -8.82
N GLY A 7 -10.39 -11.06 -9.75
CA GLY A 7 -10.16 -11.39 -11.16
C GLY A 7 -9.03 -12.39 -11.42
N GLY A 8 -8.06 -12.54 -10.49
CA GLY A 8 -7.03 -13.57 -10.58
C GLY A 8 -7.59 -15.00 -10.53
N PHE A 9 -8.57 -15.26 -9.67
CA PHE A 9 -9.24 -16.55 -9.60
C PHE A 9 -10.00 -16.87 -10.88
N LEU A 10 -10.72 -15.89 -11.44
CA LEU A 10 -11.43 -16.05 -12.70
C LEU A 10 -10.48 -16.43 -13.84
N ILE A 11 -9.34 -15.78 -13.95
CA ILE A 11 -8.32 -16.09 -14.96
C ILE A 11 -7.81 -17.52 -14.76
N GLN A 12 -7.53 -17.92 -13.53
CA GLN A 12 -7.05 -19.25 -13.20
C GLN A 12 -8.08 -20.33 -13.62
N GLU A 13 -9.35 -20.16 -13.26
CA GLU A 13 -10.42 -21.12 -13.63
C GLU A 13 -10.59 -21.22 -15.16
N ILE A 14 -10.59 -20.07 -15.84
CA ILE A 14 -10.71 -20.05 -17.31
C ILE A 14 -9.54 -20.80 -17.97
N LEU A 15 -8.31 -20.60 -17.53
CA LEU A 15 -7.14 -21.28 -18.09
C LEU A 15 -7.11 -22.77 -17.76
N ASN A 16 -7.69 -23.20 -16.65
CA ASN A 16 -7.85 -24.61 -16.32
C ASN A 16 -8.85 -25.31 -17.26
N GLU A 17 -9.96 -24.65 -17.58
CA GLU A 17 -11.00 -25.20 -18.44
C GLU A 17 -10.68 -25.05 -19.94
N ILE A 18 -10.03 -23.95 -20.32
CA ILE A 18 -9.72 -23.61 -21.72
C ILE A 18 -8.23 -23.21 -21.80
N PRO A 19 -7.29 -24.14 -21.76
CA PRO A 19 -5.85 -23.85 -21.67
C PRO A 19 -5.30 -22.99 -22.81
N ASP A 20 -5.88 -23.07 -24.00
CA ASP A 20 -5.44 -22.34 -25.19
C ASP A 20 -6.11 -20.96 -25.34
N LEU A 21 -6.94 -20.55 -24.38
CA LEU A 21 -7.59 -19.25 -24.43
C LEU A 21 -6.56 -18.13 -24.31
N LYS A 22 -6.56 -17.25 -25.30
CA LYS A 22 -5.68 -16.07 -25.29
C LYS A 22 -6.19 -15.04 -24.26
N ILE A 23 -5.42 -14.83 -23.20
CA ILE A 23 -5.64 -13.73 -22.25
C ILE A 23 -4.92 -12.48 -22.78
N VAL A 24 -5.67 -11.40 -23.04
CA VAL A 24 -5.13 -10.15 -23.55
C VAL A 24 -5.04 -9.12 -22.41
N PRO A 25 -3.83 -8.68 -21.99
CA PRO A 25 -3.68 -7.65 -21.00
C PRO A 25 -4.04 -6.28 -21.59
N ILE A 26 -4.79 -5.49 -20.85
CA ILE A 26 -5.05 -4.09 -21.20
C ILE A 26 -4.30 -3.23 -20.19
N PRO A 27 -3.31 -2.42 -20.59
CA PRO A 27 -2.61 -1.51 -19.71
C PRO A 27 -3.56 -0.54 -19.03
N GLY A 28 -3.33 -0.30 -17.74
CA GLY A 28 -4.19 0.60 -16.99
C GLY A 28 -3.52 1.12 -15.71
N PRO A 29 -4.11 2.11 -15.05
CA PRO A 29 -3.57 2.66 -13.82
C PRO A 29 -3.60 1.64 -12.69
N ASN A 30 -2.54 1.66 -11.87
CA ASN A 30 -2.44 0.91 -10.62
C ASN A 30 -2.05 1.87 -9.50
N ALA A 31 -2.85 1.97 -8.47
CA ALA A 31 -2.67 2.96 -7.41
C ALA A 31 -1.34 2.81 -6.65
N ALA A 32 -0.84 1.57 -6.47
CA ALA A 32 0.47 1.34 -5.83
C ALA A 32 1.60 1.91 -6.69
N ILE A 33 1.57 1.67 -8.00
CA ILE A 33 2.59 2.18 -8.94
C ILE A 33 2.52 3.71 -9.05
N VAL A 34 1.32 4.27 -9.09
CA VAL A 34 1.14 5.74 -9.12
C VAL A 34 1.69 6.35 -7.83
N ALA A 35 1.41 5.77 -6.65
CA ALA A 35 1.96 6.26 -5.38
C ALA A 35 3.49 6.17 -5.34
N LEU A 36 4.09 5.08 -5.84
CA LEU A 36 5.53 4.93 -5.95
C LEU A 36 6.14 6.00 -6.86
N SER A 37 5.57 6.25 -8.03
CA SER A 37 6.09 7.20 -9.01
C SER A 37 6.19 8.63 -8.48
N ILE A 38 5.35 9.00 -7.51
CA ILE A 38 5.35 10.32 -6.87
C ILE A 38 6.00 10.33 -5.49
N SER A 39 6.43 9.17 -4.96
CA SER A 39 6.99 9.07 -3.61
C SER A 39 8.34 9.78 -3.48
N GLY A 40 9.16 9.75 -4.54
CA GLY A 40 10.55 10.18 -4.51
C GLY A 40 11.48 9.17 -3.82
N PHE A 41 10.99 7.95 -3.53
CA PHE A 41 11.78 6.87 -2.95
C PHE A 41 12.36 5.94 -4.02
N PRO A 42 13.47 5.22 -3.74
CA PRO A 42 13.98 4.20 -4.66
C PRO A 42 12.88 3.20 -5.02
N ALA A 43 12.63 2.99 -6.30
CA ALA A 43 11.57 2.12 -6.80
C ALA A 43 12.04 1.14 -7.89
N ASP A 44 13.37 1.00 -8.07
CA ASP A 44 13.96 -0.03 -8.95
C ASP A 44 13.56 -1.43 -8.50
N LYS A 45 13.44 -1.60 -7.19
CA LYS A 45 12.88 -2.77 -6.52
C LYS A 45 11.94 -2.29 -5.42
N PHE A 46 10.79 -2.93 -5.31
CA PHE A 46 9.83 -2.64 -4.26
C PHE A 46 9.00 -3.88 -3.92
N VAL A 47 8.42 -3.88 -2.74
CA VAL A 47 7.53 -4.96 -2.29
C VAL A 47 6.13 -4.43 -2.11
N PHE A 48 5.17 -4.97 -2.85
CA PHE A 48 3.75 -4.70 -2.67
C PHE A 48 3.11 -5.77 -1.78
N LEU A 49 2.49 -5.35 -0.69
CA LEU A 49 1.94 -6.25 0.34
C LEU A 49 0.40 -6.32 0.36
N GLY A 50 -0.28 -5.61 -0.53
CA GLY A 50 -1.75 -5.54 -0.53
C GLY A 50 -2.31 -4.88 0.73
N PHE A 51 -3.39 -5.41 1.29
CA PHE A 51 -3.98 -4.92 2.55
C PHE A 51 -3.45 -5.67 3.76
N PRO A 52 -3.14 -4.96 4.88
CA PRO A 52 -2.84 -5.61 6.15
C PRO A 52 -4.00 -6.51 6.62
N PRO A 53 -3.72 -7.67 7.22
CA PRO A 53 -4.76 -8.51 7.82
C PRO A 53 -5.58 -7.76 8.86
N HIS A 54 -6.87 -8.12 8.98
CA HIS A 54 -7.77 -7.48 9.95
C HIS A 54 -7.42 -7.80 11.42
N LYS A 55 -7.05 -9.05 11.71
CA LYS A 55 -6.77 -9.56 13.07
C LYS A 55 -5.53 -10.45 13.07
N LYS A 56 -5.70 -11.77 12.82
CA LYS A 56 -4.60 -12.74 12.85
C LYS A 56 -3.54 -12.39 11.80
N GLY A 57 -2.28 -12.34 12.20
CA GLY A 57 -1.15 -12.02 11.31
C GLY A 57 -0.87 -10.52 11.12
N ARG A 58 -1.68 -9.62 11.70
CA ARG A 58 -1.48 -8.18 11.52
C ARG A 58 -0.17 -7.66 12.13
N GLN A 59 0.17 -8.08 13.33
CA GLN A 59 1.45 -7.71 13.95
C GLN A 59 2.65 -8.23 13.14
N THR A 60 2.57 -9.48 12.67
CA THR A 60 3.59 -10.08 11.81
C THR A 60 3.74 -9.31 10.50
N PHE A 61 2.63 -8.83 9.93
CA PHE A 61 2.64 -8.01 8.71
C PHE A 61 3.46 -6.72 8.92
N PHE A 62 3.20 -5.96 9.98
CA PHE A 62 3.93 -4.72 10.25
C PHE A 62 5.38 -4.96 10.64
N LYS A 63 5.67 -6.01 11.44
CA LYS A 63 7.05 -6.41 11.74
C LYS A 63 7.83 -6.74 10.46
N ARG A 64 7.22 -7.48 9.53
CA ARG A 64 7.82 -7.79 8.24
C ARG A 64 8.18 -6.52 7.45
N ILE A 65 7.38 -5.46 7.49
CA ILE A 65 7.71 -4.19 6.83
C ILE A 65 9.03 -3.62 7.38
N GLY A 66 9.26 -3.72 8.69
CA GLY A 66 10.52 -3.32 9.31
C GLY A 66 11.74 -4.13 8.83
N GLU A 67 11.53 -5.40 8.48
CA GLU A 67 12.58 -6.32 8.04
C GLU A 67 12.96 -6.16 6.56
N ILE A 68 12.04 -5.64 5.71
CA ILE A 68 12.24 -5.47 4.26
C ILE A 68 13.22 -4.33 3.98
N GLU A 69 14.22 -4.61 3.13
CA GLU A 69 15.24 -3.64 2.71
C GLU A 69 14.73 -2.67 1.64
N GLU A 70 13.85 -3.15 0.76
CA GLU A 70 13.30 -2.41 -0.38
C GLU A 70 12.20 -1.43 0.07
N THR A 71 11.81 -0.54 -0.83
CA THR A 71 10.61 0.28 -0.66
C THR A 71 9.36 -0.60 -0.58
N VAL A 72 8.55 -0.40 0.43
CA VAL A 72 7.33 -1.18 0.67
C VAL A 72 6.10 -0.35 0.34
N VAL A 73 5.12 -0.97 -0.32
CA VAL A 73 3.82 -0.37 -0.61
C VAL A 73 2.71 -1.25 -0.09
N PHE A 74 1.71 -0.65 0.55
CA PHE A 74 0.51 -1.37 0.95
C PHE A 74 -0.72 -0.46 0.91
N TYR A 75 -1.90 -1.07 0.83
CA TYR A 75 -3.19 -0.38 0.89
C TYR A 75 -3.75 -0.38 2.30
N GLU A 76 -4.50 0.66 2.65
CA GLU A 76 -5.27 0.65 3.89
C GLU A 76 -6.59 1.42 3.74
N SER A 77 -7.60 1.02 4.50
CA SER A 77 -8.91 1.66 4.53
C SER A 77 -8.95 2.85 5.48
N LYS A 78 -9.89 3.78 5.26
CA LYS A 78 -10.15 4.91 6.16
C LYS A 78 -10.39 4.52 7.62
N HIS A 79 -10.92 3.31 7.85
CA HIS A 79 -11.25 2.83 9.20
C HIS A 79 -10.03 2.36 9.98
N ARG A 80 -8.90 2.11 9.30
CA ARG A 80 -7.74 1.46 9.90
C ARG A 80 -6.43 2.19 9.65
N ILE A 81 -6.41 3.24 8.84
CA ILE A 81 -5.17 3.95 8.49
C ILE A 81 -4.48 4.53 9.73
N LEU A 82 -5.19 5.19 10.64
CA LEU A 82 -4.58 5.72 11.85
C LEU A 82 -3.97 4.61 12.70
N LYS A 83 -4.71 3.50 12.89
CA LYS A 83 -4.20 2.34 13.60
C LYS A 83 -2.98 1.73 12.90
N ALA A 84 -2.99 1.65 11.57
CA ALA A 84 -1.87 1.12 10.80
C ALA A 84 -0.60 1.98 10.97
N LEU A 85 -0.74 3.30 10.98
CA LEU A 85 0.39 4.20 11.24
C LEU A 85 0.89 4.09 12.69
N GLU A 86 0.01 3.93 13.67
CA GLU A 86 0.43 3.66 15.06
C GLU A 86 1.19 2.34 15.17
N GLU A 87 0.75 1.29 14.47
CA GLU A 87 1.45 0.00 14.42
C GLU A 87 2.81 0.12 13.71
N LEU A 88 2.94 0.92 12.67
CA LEU A 88 4.23 1.23 12.04
C LEU A 88 5.16 2.00 12.97
N ARG A 89 4.63 3.00 13.70
CA ARG A 89 5.40 3.87 14.59
C ARG A 89 6.14 3.11 15.68
N ILE A 90 5.57 2.03 16.19
CA ILE A 90 6.19 1.23 17.26
C ILE A 90 7.22 0.21 16.76
N ILE A 91 7.38 0.04 15.43
CA ILE A 91 8.39 -0.84 14.86
C ILE A 91 9.74 -0.11 14.83
N SER A 92 10.68 -0.55 15.63
CA SER A 92 11.99 0.09 15.79
C SER A 92 12.77 0.19 14.47
N GLU A 93 12.69 -0.84 13.63
CA GLU A 93 13.36 -0.94 12.34
C GLU A 93 12.81 0.06 11.30
N ILE A 94 11.60 0.57 11.51
CA ILE A 94 11.04 1.65 10.69
C ILE A 94 11.54 3.00 11.22
N GLY A 95 11.56 3.18 12.54
CA GLY A 95 12.14 4.34 13.19
C GLY A 95 11.76 5.66 12.51
N ASN A 96 12.76 6.38 12.02
CA ASN A 96 12.60 7.65 11.31
C ASN A 96 12.57 7.47 9.77
N ARG A 97 12.36 6.26 9.24
CA ARG A 97 12.22 6.07 7.79
C ARG A 97 11.09 6.95 7.27
N PRO A 98 11.33 7.74 6.21
CA PRO A 98 10.27 8.53 5.60
C PRO A 98 9.18 7.64 5.02
N ILE A 99 7.95 8.12 5.12
CA ILE A 99 6.79 7.52 4.48
C ILE A 99 6.08 8.52 3.58
N VAL A 100 5.34 8.00 2.62
CA VAL A 100 4.33 8.75 1.87
C VAL A 100 2.99 8.08 2.07
N VAL A 101 2.00 8.85 2.45
CA VAL A 101 0.61 8.39 2.51
C VAL A 101 -0.19 9.15 1.46
N ALA A 102 -0.64 8.45 0.43
CA ALA A 102 -1.51 9.00 -0.60
C ALA A 102 -2.97 8.68 -0.26
N ARG A 103 -3.80 9.71 -0.17
CA ARG A 103 -5.23 9.62 0.06
C ARG A 103 -5.97 9.98 -1.21
N GLU A 104 -6.99 9.19 -1.59
CA GLU A 104 -7.85 9.43 -2.76
C GLU A 104 -7.06 9.77 -4.03
N LEU A 105 -5.95 9.08 -4.23
CA LEU A 105 -4.99 9.31 -5.32
C LEU A 105 -5.70 9.34 -6.69
N THR A 106 -5.41 10.35 -7.48
CA THR A 106 -6.03 10.66 -8.79
C THR A 106 -7.51 11.04 -8.76
N LYS A 107 -8.09 11.23 -7.56
CA LYS A 107 -9.49 11.65 -7.39
C LYS A 107 -9.58 13.13 -6.97
N GLN A 108 -10.79 13.67 -6.95
CA GLN A 108 -11.06 15.09 -6.62
C GLN A 108 -10.48 15.54 -5.26
N PHE A 109 -10.42 14.65 -4.28
CA PHE A 109 -9.94 14.96 -2.93
C PHE A 109 -8.57 14.35 -2.63
N GLU A 110 -7.73 14.25 -3.66
CA GLU A 110 -6.36 13.77 -3.52
C GLU A 110 -5.60 14.59 -2.48
N THR A 111 -4.91 13.89 -1.59
CA THR A 111 -4.00 14.50 -0.63
C THR A 111 -2.78 13.59 -0.44
N ILE A 112 -1.58 14.18 -0.47
CA ILE A 112 -0.32 13.46 -0.30
C ILE A 112 0.37 13.95 0.97
N TYR A 113 0.53 13.08 1.94
CA TYR A 113 1.25 13.32 3.19
C TYR A 113 2.67 12.77 3.07
N ARG A 114 3.66 13.51 3.55
CA ARG A 114 5.08 13.14 3.48
C ARG A 114 5.78 13.45 4.78
N GLY A 115 6.64 12.58 5.25
CA GLY A 115 7.41 12.77 6.47
C GLY A 115 7.73 11.45 7.17
N THR A 116 8.07 11.51 8.43
CA THR A 116 8.12 10.35 9.32
C THR A 116 6.71 9.84 9.63
N VAL A 117 6.61 8.63 10.14
CA VAL A 117 5.30 8.07 10.56
C VAL A 117 4.60 9.00 11.56
N THR A 118 5.35 9.58 12.50
CA THR A 118 4.80 10.46 13.53
C THR A 118 4.23 11.76 12.92
N GLU A 119 4.97 12.43 12.05
CA GLU A 119 4.53 13.66 11.40
C GLU A 119 3.27 13.44 10.57
N VAL A 120 3.25 12.37 9.76
CA VAL A 120 2.08 12.03 8.93
C VAL A 120 0.86 11.67 9.79
N LEU A 121 1.07 10.96 10.90
CA LEU A 121 -0.01 10.63 11.84
C LEU A 121 -0.61 11.89 12.49
N GLU A 122 0.24 12.86 12.89
CA GLU A 122 -0.20 14.14 13.44
C GLU A 122 -1.00 14.96 12.43
N GLU A 123 -0.59 14.98 11.17
CA GLU A 123 -1.34 15.67 10.11
C GLU A 123 -2.69 15.01 9.84
N LEU A 124 -2.73 13.69 9.73
CA LEU A 124 -3.97 12.95 9.51
C LEU A 124 -4.97 13.14 10.65
N ASN A 125 -4.50 13.20 11.90
CA ASN A 125 -5.37 13.42 13.06
C ASN A 125 -6.04 14.80 13.07
N LYS A 126 -5.50 15.78 12.33
CA LYS A 126 -6.10 17.13 12.19
C LYS A 126 -7.20 17.16 11.13
N THR A 127 -7.38 16.10 10.36
CA THR A 127 -8.31 16.04 9.23
C THR A 127 -9.39 15.00 9.43
N LYS A 128 -10.49 15.13 8.69
CA LYS A 128 -11.51 14.08 8.61
C LYS A 128 -10.96 12.93 7.76
N VAL A 129 -10.69 11.80 8.37
CA VAL A 129 -10.15 10.61 7.71
C VAL A 129 -11.22 9.94 6.86
N LEU A 130 -11.21 10.20 5.55
CA LEU A 130 -12.13 9.63 4.56
C LEU A 130 -11.36 9.14 3.35
N GLY A 131 -11.95 8.20 2.61
CA GLY A 131 -11.41 7.71 1.34
C GLY A 131 -10.49 6.49 1.49
N GLU A 132 -9.72 6.22 0.45
CA GLU A 132 -8.79 5.09 0.33
C GLU A 132 -7.35 5.59 0.47
N PHE A 133 -6.50 4.76 1.07
CA PHE A 133 -5.13 5.14 1.38
C PHE A 133 -4.13 4.15 0.81
N ILE A 134 -3.03 4.69 0.32
CA ILE A 134 -1.84 3.95 -0.07
C ILE A 134 -0.69 4.45 0.79
N VAL A 135 0.03 3.54 1.40
CA VAL A 135 1.21 3.85 2.22
C VAL A 135 2.45 3.33 1.50
N VAL A 136 3.42 4.20 1.33
CA VAL A 136 4.75 3.88 0.81
C VAL A 136 5.77 4.12 1.91
N VAL A 137 6.53 3.10 2.28
CA VAL A 137 7.60 3.18 3.27
C VAL A 137 8.93 3.12 2.52
N LYS A 138 9.79 4.12 2.71
CA LYS A 138 11.09 4.19 2.04
C LYS A 138 11.93 2.95 2.36
N ALA A 139 12.76 2.52 1.43
CA ALA A 139 13.84 1.54 1.63
C ALA A 139 14.74 1.90 2.83
N LYS A 140 15.41 0.90 3.43
CA LYS A 140 16.41 1.13 4.49
C LYS A 140 17.61 1.90 3.96
#